data_96a9aac547ebe1951411d34569a22f5f
#
_entry.id   96a9aac547ebe1951411d34569a22f5f
#
_cell.length_a   1.000
_cell.length_b   1.000
_cell.length_c   1.000
_cell.angle_alpha   90.00
_cell.angle_beta   90.00
_cell.angle_gamma   90.00
#
_symmetry.space_group_name_H-M   'P 1'
#
loop_
_entity.id
_entity.type
_entity.pdbx_description
1 polymer ?
#
loop_
_entity_poly.entity_id
_entity_poly.type
_entity_poly.pdbx_seq_one_letter_code
_entity_poly.pdbx_strand_id
1 'polypeptide(L)'
;MVYWIAPWLFSEDVCRLLGYISVRAAGAAVTAFLLALVLGPAVIRWLSRQGIGERIDGTGSKTLDDLHAHKRGTPTMGGLFVVSSILISCLLWLRFDGPNQFSLPGILLVAGFAAVGWWDDWVKLHNPNKRGISKRQKQGALTILALAMGLWLLWPAGLQSGLGGPHLYVPFAKDIAVDLTVGFGVPFLLLTVLVLTGSANAVNLTDGLDGLATGCVATAAIALAVITYAVGRTDWSQYLLVPHVAGAGEMAVMMTALLGGALGFLWFNAAPRSSSWATSAASASALRSATSPS
;
A
#
# COMPACT_ATOMS: atom_id res chain seq x y z
N MET A 1 7.85 16.49 0.85
CA MET A 1 9.06 17.13 0.25
C MET A 1 8.69 18.15 -0.81
N VAL A 2 7.83 17.84 -1.77
CA VAL A 2 7.42 18.82 -2.82
C VAL A 2 6.95 20.13 -2.21
N TYR A 3 6.14 20.10 -1.15
CA TYR A 3 5.67 21.28 -0.44
C TYR A 3 6.80 22.16 0.14
N TRP A 4 7.90 21.55 0.60
CA TRP A 4 9.05 22.28 1.19
C TRP A 4 9.99 22.84 0.14
N ILE A 5 10.08 22.21 -1.02
CA ILE A 5 10.96 22.61 -2.12
C ILE A 5 10.24 23.59 -3.05
N ALA A 6 8.90 23.52 -3.12
CA ALA A 6 8.10 24.36 -3.98
C ALA A 6 8.37 25.86 -3.86
N PRO A 7 8.52 26.47 -2.66
CA PRO A 7 8.81 27.91 -2.53
C PRO A 7 10.13 28.35 -3.17
N TRP A 8 11.06 27.43 -3.36
CA TRP A 8 12.37 27.70 -3.96
C TRP A 8 12.37 27.58 -5.49
N LEU A 9 11.40 26.84 -6.05
CA LEU A 9 11.36 26.49 -7.46
C LEU A 9 10.19 27.11 -8.23
N PHE A 10 9.11 27.49 -7.54
CA PHE A 10 7.87 27.87 -8.18
C PHE A 10 7.32 29.19 -7.65
N SER A 11 6.42 29.80 -8.43
CA SER A 11 5.70 31.02 -8.04
C SER A 11 4.75 30.75 -6.86
N GLU A 12 4.35 31.83 -6.17
CA GLU A 12 3.43 31.73 -5.02
C GLU A 12 2.11 31.03 -5.35
N ASP A 13 1.58 31.24 -6.57
CA ASP A 13 0.33 30.61 -7.02
C ASP A 13 0.47 29.08 -7.13
N VAL A 14 1.59 28.58 -7.64
CA VAL A 14 1.87 27.14 -7.70
C VAL A 14 2.06 26.56 -6.32
N CYS A 15 2.75 27.28 -5.42
CA CYS A 15 2.90 26.85 -4.02
C CYS A 15 1.54 26.76 -3.32
N ARG A 16 0.63 27.68 -3.58
CA ARG A 16 -0.74 27.65 -3.07
C ARG A 16 -1.52 26.45 -3.59
N LEU A 17 -1.41 26.14 -4.88
CA LEU A 17 -1.99 24.94 -5.49
C LEU A 17 -1.48 23.66 -4.84
N LEU A 18 -0.17 23.52 -4.63
CA LEU A 18 0.44 22.38 -3.97
C LEU A 18 0.07 22.25 -2.48
N GLY A 19 -0.49 23.31 -1.89
CA GLY A 19 -1.06 23.29 -0.53
C GLY A 19 -2.37 22.51 -0.42
N TYR A 20 -3.16 22.42 -1.50
CA TYR A 20 -4.45 21.74 -1.47
C TYR A 20 -4.30 20.22 -1.36
N ILE A 21 -5.07 19.60 -0.44
CA ILE A 21 -5.09 18.13 -0.24
C ILE A 21 -5.44 17.39 -1.54
N SER A 22 -6.43 17.90 -2.30
CA SER A 22 -6.86 17.30 -3.56
C SER A 22 -5.75 17.24 -4.61
N VAL A 23 -4.95 18.31 -4.75
CA VAL A 23 -3.82 18.36 -5.68
C VAL A 23 -2.73 17.39 -5.24
N ARG A 24 -2.42 17.36 -3.95
CA ARG A 24 -1.43 16.43 -3.39
C ARG A 24 -1.87 14.96 -3.50
N ALA A 25 -3.15 14.70 -3.27
CA ALA A 25 -3.73 13.36 -3.43
C ALA A 25 -3.65 12.88 -4.89
N ALA A 26 -4.04 13.73 -5.85
CA ALA A 26 -3.90 13.42 -7.27
C ALA A 26 -2.42 13.23 -7.68
N GLY A 27 -1.55 14.14 -7.23
CA GLY A 27 -0.11 14.04 -7.45
C GLY A 27 0.50 12.76 -6.87
N ALA A 28 0.07 12.37 -5.67
CA ALA A 28 0.53 11.14 -5.03
C ALA A 28 0.10 9.89 -5.80
N ALA A 29 -1.14 9.83 -6.27
CA ALA A 29 -1.63 8.73 -7.09
C ALA A 29 -0.84 8.60 -8.40
N VAL A 30 -0.69 9.70 -9.14
CA VAL A 30 0.04 9.71 -10.42
C VAL A 30 1.51 9.36 -10.22
N THR A 31 2.15 9.93 -9.20
CA THR A 31 3.57 9.66 -8.92
C THR A 31 3.78 8.19 -8.55
N ALA A 32 2.96 7.62 -7.66
CA ALA A 32 3.06 6.21 -7.28
C ALA A 32 2.83 5.29 -8.49
N PHE A 33 1.85 5.59 -9.34
CA PHE A 33 1.55 4.84 -10.55
C PHE A 33 2.74 4.87 -11.53
N LEU A 34 3.25 6.06 -11.86
CA LEU A 34 4.38 6.21 -12.78
C LEU A 34 5.65 5.55 -12.22
N LEU A 35 5.94 5.71 -10.93
CA LEU A 35 7.06 5.05 -10.29
C LEU A 35 6.92 3.51 -10.37
N ALA A 36 5.73 2.98 -10.16
CA ALA A 36 5.49 1.54 -10.29
C ALA A 36 5.74 1.06 -11.72
N LEU A 37 5.30 1.82 -12.75
CA LEU A 37 5.56 1.49 -14.15
C LEU A 37 7.05 1.55 -14.52
N VAL A 38 7.81 2.50 -13.97
CA VAL A 38 9.25 2.64 -14.24
C VAL A 38 10.09 1.63 -13.46
N LEU A 39 9.80 1.47 -12.17
CA LEU A 39 10.54 0.56 -11.29
C LEU A 39 10.21 -0.91 -11.57
N GLY A 40 8.97 -1.23 -11.96
CA GLY A 40 8.51 -2.59 -12.20
C GLY A 40 9.43 -3.37 -13.12
N PRO A 41 9.69 -2.94 -14.38
CA PRO A 41 10.56 -3.67 -15.30
C PRO A 41 12.01 -3.79 -14.81
N ALA A 42 12.51 -2.79 -14.09
CA ALA A 42 13.86 -2.80 -13.54
C ALA A 42 14.00 -3.84 -12.43
N VAL A 43 13.07 -3.83 -11.47
CA VAL A 43 13.03 -4.77 -10.34
C VAL A 43 12.77 -6.20 -10.82
N ILE A 44 11.80 -6.41 -11.73
CA ILE A 44 11.52 -7.72 -12.32
C ILE A 44 12.76 -8.29 -13.00
N ARG A 45 13.46 -7.51 -13.81
CA ARG A 45 14.72 -7.96 -14.47
C ARG A 45 15.81 -8.26 -13.46
N TRP A 46 15.95 -7.44 -12.42
CA TRP A 46 16.92 -7.66 -11.36
C TRP A 46 16.65 -8.96 -10.60
N LEU A 47 15.41 -9.20 -10.19
CA LEU A 47 14.98 -10.44 -9.52
C LEU A 47 15.19 -11.69 -10.40
N SER A 48 14.83 -11.59 -11.68
CA SER A 48 15.03 -12.69 -12.64
C SER A 48 16.52 -13.05 -12.82
N ARG A 49 17.41 -12.06 -12.81
CA ARG A 49 18.88 -12.29 -12.87
C ARG A 49 19.42 -12.98 -11.63
N GLN A 50 18.81 -12.78 -10.48
CA GLN A 50 19.16 -13.43 -9.21
C GLN A 50 18.64 -14.87 -9.13
N GLY A 51 17.93 -15.36 -10.15
CA GLY A 51 17.33 -16.70 -10.12
C GLY A 51 16.19 -16.83 -9.10
N ILE A 52 15.64 -15.69 -8.65
CA ILE A 52 14.54 -15.61 -7.68
C ILE A 52 13.22 -15.83 -8.44
N GLY A 53 12.88 -17.09 -8.67
CA GLY A 53 11.62 -17.50 -9.31
C GLY A 53 10.79 -18.37 -8.37
N GLU A 54 9.49 -18.35 -8.55
CA GLU A 54 8.58 -19.21 -7.80
C GLU A 54 8.87 -20.68 -8.13
N ARG A 55 9.23 -21.46 -7.11
CA ARG A 55 9.30 -22.92 -7.22
C ARG A 55 7.88 -23.45 -7.13
N ILE A 56 7.36 -23.95 -8.23
CA ILE A 56 6.10 -24.68 -8.24
C ILE A 56 6.42 -26.11 -7.80
N ASP A 57 6.41 -26.34 -6.50
CA ASP A 57 6.35 -27.69 -5.96
C ASP A 57 4.93 -28.21 -6.24
N GLY A 58 4.81 -29.36 -6.93
CA GLY A 58 3.54 -29.92 -7.33
C GLY A 58 2.52 -29.91 -6.22
N THR A 59 1.37 -29.27 -6.44
CA THR A 59 0.29 -29.13 -5.44
C THR A 59 -0.51 -30.41 -5.25
N GLY A 60 -0.15 -31.50 -5.96
CA GLY A 60 -0.83 -32.79 -5.92
C GLY A 60 -2.16 -32.81 -6.69
N SER A 61 -2.56 -31.71 -7.34
CA SER A 61 -3.73 -31.60 -8.19
C SER A 61 -3.31 -31.17 -9.60
N LYS A 62 -3.48 -32.06 -10.59
CA LYS A 62 -3.12 -31.82 -12.00
C LYS A 62 -3.79 -30.55 -12.56
N THR A 63 -5.03 -30.28 -12.21
CA THR A 63 -5.79 -29.11 -12.66
C THR A 63 -5.21 -27.78 -12.12
N LEU A 64 -4.71 -27.77 -10.87
CA LEU A 64 -4.03 -26.63 -10.27
C LEU A 64 -2.62 -26.46 -10.84
N ASP A 65 -1.92 -27.54 -11.10
CA ASP A 65 -0.58 -27.53 -11.69
C ASP A 65 -0.63 -27.01 -13.15
N ASP A 66 -1.67 -27.33 -13.91
CA ASP A 66 -1.89 -26.81 -15.28
C ASP A 66 -2.21 -25.30 -15.27
N LEU A 67 -3.02 -24.83 -14.33
CA LEU A 67 -3.31 -23.40 -14.14
C LEU A 67 -2.07 -22.62 -13.69
N HIS A 68 -1.20 -23.23 -12.90
CA HIS A 68 0.06 -22.63 -12.42
C HIS A 68 1.23 -22.85 -13.39
N ALA A 69 1.12 -23.71 -14.40
CA ALA A 69 2.18 -23.94 -15.38
C ALA A 69 2.59 -22.66 -16.13
N HIS A 70 1.65 -21.75 -16.35
CA HIS A 70 1.91 -20.42 -16.92
C HIS A 70 2.73 -19.47 -15.98
N LYS A 71 2.81 -19.77 -14.69
CA LYS A 71 3.55 -18.95 -13.69
C LYS A 71 5.01 -19.38 -13.49
N ARG A 72 5.48 -20.44 -14.17
CA ARG A 72 6.87 -20.87 -14.09
C ARG A 72 7.81 -19.73 -14.53
N GLY A 73 8.64 -19.26 -13.58
CA GLY A 73 9.63 -18.20 -13.83
C GLY A 73 9.13 -16.77 -13.56
N THR A 74 7.94 -16.58 -12.97
CA THR A 74 7.60 -15.27 -12.43
C THR A 74 8.41 -15.01 -11.16
N PRO A 75 9.13 -13.86 -11.06
CA PRO A 75 9.86 -13.56 -9.84
C PRO A 75 8.87 -13.36 -8.69
N THR A 76 9.12 -14.06 -7.58
CA THR A 76 8.56 -13.73 -6.27
C THR A 76 9.14 -12.36 -5.85
N MET A 77 8.52 -11.64 -4.91
CA MET A 77 8.90 -10.30 -4.45
C MET A 77 8.48 -9.12 -5.36
N GLY A 78 7.48 -9.29 -6.22
CA GLY A 78 6.89 -8.18 -6.97
C GLY A 78 6.38 -7.04 -6.09
N GLY A 79 6.01 -7.31 -4.84
CA GLY A 79 5.62 -6.30 -3.87
C GLY A 79 6.68 -5.23 -3.57
N LEU A 80 7.96 -5.51 -3.80
CA LEU A 80 9.05 -4.58 -3.48
C LEU A 80 8.94 -3.27 -4.27
N PHE A 81 8.72 -3.31 -5.59
CA PHE A 81 8.62 -2.09 -6.39
C PHE A 81 7.33 -1.32 -6.11
N VAL A 82 6.23 -2.02 -5.76
CA VAL A 82 4.96 -1.40 -5.39
C VAL A 82 5.11 -0.61 -4.10
N VAL A 83 5.63 -1.26 -3.05
CA VAL A 83 5.85 -0.61 -1.76
C VAL A 83 6.83 0.54 -1.88
N SER A 84 7.92 0.38 -2.63
CA SER A 84 8.88 1.46 -2.88
C SER A 84 8.22 2.65 -3.58
N SER A 85 7.38 2.41 -4.59
CA SER A 85 6.64 3.46 -5.30
C SER A 85 5.69 4.22 -4.39
N ILE A 86 4.96 3.50 -3.52
CA ILE A 86 4.05 4.09 -2.54
C ILE A 86 4.83 4.93 -1.52
N LEU A 87 5.89 4.37 -0.92
CA LEU A 87 6.67 5.06 0.10
C LEU A 87 7.36 6.31 -0.45
N ILE A 88 7.95 6.24 -1.65
CA ILE A 88 8.56 7.40 -2.30
C ILE A 88 7.50 8.47 -2.57
N SER A 89 6.34 8.08 -3.10
CA SER A 89 5.24 9.00 -3.34
C SER A 89 4.74 9.65 -2.04
N CYS A 90 4.57 8.88 -0.97
CA CYS A 90 4.20 9.40 0.35
C CYS A 90 5.25 10.40 0.89
N LEU A 91 6.54 10.09 0.78
CA LEU A 91 7.61 10.99 1.20
C LEU A 91 7.62 12.30 0.41
N LEU A 92 7.23 12.27 -0.87
CA LEU A 92 7.17 13.46 -1.71
C LEU A 92 5.96 14.35 -1.38
N TRP A 93 4.77 13.76 -1.18
CA TRP A 93 3.51 14.48 -1.16
C TRP A 93 2.91 14.69 0.23
N LEU A 94 3.24 13.87 1.23
CA LEU A 94 2.76 14.07 2.59
C LEU A 94 3.41 15.29 3.25
N ARG A 95 2.64 15.93 4.10
CA ARG A 95 3.11 16.99 5.01
C ARG A 95 3.48 16.36 6.34
N PHE A 96 4.58 16.85 6.92
CA PHE A 96 5.08 16.40 8.21
C PHE A 96 5.07 17.53 9.25
N ASP A 97 4.53 18.68 8.87
CA ASP A 97 4.39 19.87 9.70
C ASP A 97 2.95 20.00 10.25
N GLY A 98 2.81 20.69 11.35
CA GLY A 98 1.53 21.00 11.99
C GLY A 98 0.92 19.82 12.78
N PRO A 99 -0.39 19.83 13.03
CA PRO A 99 -1.09 18.84 13.84
C PRO A 99 -1.23 17.47 13.12
N ASN A 100 -0.29 17.16 12.25
CA ASN A 100 -0.32 16.00 11.39
C ASN A 100 0.38 14.80 12.03
N GLN A 101 -0.32 14.17 12.93
CA GLN A 101 0.17 13.01 13.67
C GLN A 101 0.06 11.69 12.90
N PHE A 102 -0.55 11.68 11.71
CA PHE A 102 -0.81 10.44 10.96
C PHE A 102 0.24 10.13 9.90
N SER A 103 0.92 11.14 9.35
CA SER A 103 1.84 10.94 8.20
C SER A 103 3.03 10.05 8.56
N LEU A 104 3.74 10.38 9.64
CA LEU A 104 4.93 9.61 10.02
C LEU A 104 4.59 8.20 10.48
N PRO A 105 3.66 8.00 11.45
CA PRO A 105 3.31 6.65 11.88
C PRO A 105 2.67 5.82 10.76
N GLY A 106 1.91 6.44 9.86
CA GLY A 106 1.36 5.76 8.70
C GLY A 106 2.44 5.23 7.76
N ILE A 107 3.47 6.03 7.42
CA ILE A 107 4.62 5.57 6.62
C ILE A 107 5.36 4.45 7.35
N LEU A 108 5.61 4.60 8.65
CA LEU A 108 6.31 3.59 9.43
C LEU A 108 5.52 2.28 9.52
N LEU A 109 4.19 2.35 9.61
CA LEU A 109 3.32 1.18 9.59
C LEU A 109 3.41 0.44 8.25
N VAL A 110 3.29 1.16 7.12
CA VAL A 110 3.40 0.59 5.78
C VAL A 110 4.78 -0.03 5.58
N ALA A 111 5.85 0.68 5.95
CA ALA A 111 7.22 0.17 5.86
C ALA A 111 7.43 -1.06 6.76
N GLY A 112 6.88 -1.05 7.97
CA GLY A 112 6.96 -2.18 8.90
C GLY A 112 6.25 -3.42 8.39
N PHE A 113 5.03 -3.28 7.87
CA PHE A 113 4.28 -4.41 7.28
C PHE A 113 4.98 -4.95 6.03
N ALA A 114 5.54 -4.06 5.21
CA ALA A 114 6.34 -4.44 4.05
C ALA A 114 7.63 -5.18 4.45
N ALA A 115 8.29 -4.74 5.53
CA ALA A 115 9.48 -5.42 6.05
C ALA A 115 9.17 -6.83 6.56
N VAL A 116 8.01 -7.04 7.20
CA VAL A 116 7.57 -8.38 7.62
C VAL A 116 7.30 -9.28 6.39
N GLY A 117 6.67 -8.74 5.34
CA GLY A 117 6.45 -9.45 4.08
C GLY A 117 7.77 -9.79 3.38
N TRP A 118 8.68 -8.83 3.30
CA TRP A 118 10.02 -9.03 2.73
C TRP A 118 10.81 -10.10 3.53
N TRP A 119 10.74 -10.08 4.85
CA TRP A 119 11.40 -11.09 5.68
C TRP A 119 10.84 -12.50 5.43
N ASP A 120 9.51 -12.64 5.27
CA ASP A 120 8.89 -13.91 4.90
C ASP A 120 9.44 -14.46 3.58
N ASP A 121 9.52 -13.60 2.55
CA ASP A 121 10.03 -13.97 1.24
C ASP A 121 11.54 -14.24 1.27
N TRP A 122 12.30 -13.47 2.04
CA TRP A 122 13.73 -13.70 2.24
C TRP A 122 14.02 -15.09 2.84
N VAL A 123 13.26 -15.49 3.86
CA VAL A 123 13.40 -16.80 4.49
C VAL A 123 13.07 -17.94 3.51
N LYS A 124 12.05 -17.77 2.65
CA LYS A 124 11.71 -18.74 1.60
C LYS A 124 12.85 -18.94 0.60
N LEU A 125 13.54 -17.86 0.25
CA LEU A 125 14.64 -17.92 -0.73
C LEU A 125 15.89 -18.61 -0.18
N HIS A 126 16.25 -18.33 1.08
CA HIS A 126 17.52 -18.83 1.64
C HIS A 126 17.37 -20.22 2.28
N ASN A 127 16.15 -20.68 2.52
CA ASN A 127 15.89 -21.99 3.13
C ASN A 127 14.92 -22.80 2.26
N PRO A 128 15.42 -23.61 1.30
CA PRO A 128 14.60 -24.41 0.40
C PRO A 128 13.59 -25.34 1.09
N ASN A 129 13.89 -25.74 2.33
CA ASN A 129 13.06 -26.64 3.14
C ASN A 129 12.03 -25.91 4.00
N LYS A 130 12.04 -24.57 4.03
CA LYS A 130 11.09 -23.76 4.82
C LYS A 130 10.12 -23.02 3.89
N ARG A 131 8.83 -23.11 4.17
CA ARG A 131 7.76 -22.38 3.47
C ARG A 131 7.62 -20.91 3.95
N GLY A 132 8.70 -20.28 4.41
CA GLY A 132 8.72 -18.93 4.97
C GLY A 132 8.85 -18.92 6.50
N ILE A 133 8.52 -17.77 7.12
CA ILE A 133 8.44 -17.64 8.59
C ILE A 133 7.21 -18.36 9.14
N SER A 134 7.26 -18.78 10.42
CA SER A 134 6.10 -19.44 11.02
C SER A 134 4.90 -18.49 11.11
N LYS A 135 3.68 -19.05 10.99
CA LYS A 135 2.44 -18.27 11.11
C LYS A 135 2.39 -17.46 12.41
N ARG A 136 2.90 -18.03 13.52
CA ARG A 136 2.96 -17.35 14.82
C ARG A 136 3.93 -16.18 14.82
N GLN A 137 5.10 -16.32 14.20
CA GLN A 137 6.08 -15.23 14.07
C GLN A 137 5.53 -14.09 13.21
N LYS A 138 4.92 -14.39 12.06
CA LYS A 138 4.27 -13.40 11.20
C LYS A 138 3.19 -12.65 11.95
N GLN A 139 2.26 -13.38 12.58
CA GLN A 139 1.17 -12.76 13.33
C GLN A 139 1.69 -11.94 14.52
N GLY A 140 2.70 -12.43 15.24
CA GLY A 140 3.34 -11.70 16.34
C GLY A 140 3.95 -10.39 15.90
N ALA A 141 4.70 -10.39 14.79
CA ALA A 141 5.30 -9.17 14.23
C ALA A 141 4.24 -8.14 13.81
N LEU A 142 3.17 -8.59 13.12
CA LEU A 142 2.06 -7.70 12.73
C LEU A 142 1.33 -7.14 13.96
N THR A 143 1.13 -7.95 14.99
CA THR A 143 0.50 -7.53 16.25
C THR A 143 1.35 -6.49 16.98
N ILE A 144 2.66 -6.66 17.04
CA ILE A 144 3.58 -5.68 17.66
C ILE A 144 3.50 -4.33 16.93
N LEU A 145 3.53 -4.34 15.59
CA LEU A 145 3.39 -3.12 14.79
C LEU A 145 2.03 -2.45 15.00
N ALA A 146 0.95 -3.23 15.06
CA ALA A 146 -0.40 -2.73 15.32
C ALA A 146 -0.54 -2.13 16.72
N LEU A 147 0.05 -2.77 17.74
CA LEU A 147 0.10 -2.23 19.10
C LEU A 147 0.91 -0.94 19.18
N ALA A 148 2.06 -0.88 18.52
CA ALA A 148 2.87 0.33 18.46
C ALA A 148 2.10 1.50 17.83
N MET A 149 1.35 1.24 16.77
CA MET A 149 0.47 2.23 16.14
C MET A 149 -0.67 2.66 17.07
N GLY A 150 -1.34 1.71 17.72
CA GLY A 150 -2.40 2.02 18.68
C GLY A 150 -1.90 2.84 19.88
N LEU A 151 -0.73 2.49 20.42
CA LEU A 151 -0.10 3.24 21.49
C LEU A 151 0.31 4.65 21.05
N TRP A 152 0.83 4.80 19.83
CA TRP A 152 1.11 6.12 19.25
C TRP A 152 -0.14 7.00 19.19
N LEU A 153 -1.26 6.43 18.74
CA LEU A 153 -2.53 7.15 18.62
C LEU A 153 -3.15 7.48 19.97
N LEU A 154 -2.89 6.67 21.02
CA LEU A 154 -3.32 6.94 22.40
C LEU A 154 -2.41 7.93 23.13
N TRP A 155 -1.20 8.20 22.63
CA TRP A 155 -0.28 9.13 23.28
C TRP A 155 -0.89 10.54 23.33
N PRO A 156 -0.63 11.34 24.41
CA PRO A 156 -1.26 12.66 24.57
C PRO A 156 -1.11 13.63 23.40
N ALA A 157 -0.01 13.54 22.66
CA ALA A 157 0.18 14.29 21.42
C ALA A 157 -0.80 13.83 20.30
N GLY A 158 -1.17 12.56 20.31
CA GLY A 158 -2.18 11.99 19.43
C GLY A 158 -3.61 12.41 19.78
N LEU A 159 -3.91 12.52 21.05
CA LEU A 159 -5.23 12.94 21.57
C LEU A 159 -5.48 14.45 21.41
N GLN A 160 -4.46 15.28 21.28
CA GLN A 160 -4.58 16.74 21.12
C GLN A 160 -5.12 17.18 19.76
N SER A 161 -5.33 16.27 18.83
CA SER A 161 -5.82 16.56 17.46
C SER A 161 -7.32 16.88 17.35
N GLY A 162 -7.97 17.28 18.43
CA GLY A 162 -9.38 17.71 18.39
C GLY A 162 -10.42 16.58 18.40
N LEU A 163 -9.98 15.33 18.55
CA LEU A 163 -10.89 14.16 18.56
C LEU A 163 -11.62 13.94 19.90
N GLY A 164 -11.29 14.68 20.96
CA GLY A 164 -11.88 14.42 22.28
C GLY A 164 -11.62 13.00 22.83
N GLY A 165 -10.73 12.24 22.20
CA GLY A 165 -10.42 10.85 22.49
C GLY A 165 -10.84 9.88 21.39
N PRO A 166 -10.42 8.59 21.44
CA PRO A 166 -10.81 7.56 20.51
C PRO A 166 -12.27 7.12 20.76
N HIS A 167 -13.20 7.74 20.05
CA HIS A 167 -14.61 7.37 20.05
C HIS A 167 -14.96 6.56 18.81
N LEU A 168 -15.72 5.49 19.01
CA LEU A 168 -16.30 4.72 17.90
C LEU A 168 -17.72 5.25 17.66
N TYR A 169 -17.92 5.90 16.53
CA TYR A 169 -19.22 6.37 16.08
C TYR A 169 -19.97 5.25 15.36
N VAL A 170 -21.19 5.00 15.78
CA VAL A 170 -22.04 3.97 15.14
C VAL A 170 -22.63 4.57 13.87
N PRO A 171 -22.44 3.94 12.70
CA PRO A 171 -23.03 4.41 11.45
C PRO A 171 -24.56 4.56 11.60
N PHE A 172 -25.11 5.64 11.03
CA PHE A 172 -26.52 5.99 11.05
C PHE A 172 -27.10 6.39 12.42
N ALA A 173 -26.32 6.36 13.48
CA ALA A 173 -26.71 6.80 14.82
C ALA A 173 -25.89 8.03 15.23
N LYS A 174 -26.44 9.22 14.98
CA LYS A 174 -25.74 10.51 15.08
C LYS A 174 -25.12 10.78 16.46
N ASP A 175 -25.78 10.32 17.53
CA ASP A 175 -25.44 10.67 18.91
C ASP A 175 -24.84 9.50 19.71
N ILE A 176 -24.64 8.34 19.08
CA ILE A 176 -24.08 7.18 19.76
C ILE A 176 -22.60 7.07 19.44
N ALA A 177 -21.80 7.53 20.38
CA ALA A 177 -20.36 7.34 20.38
C ALA A 177 -19.97 6.44 21.55
N VAL A 178 -19.26 5.35 21.26
CA VAL A 178 -18.69 4.47 22.29
C VAL A 178 -17.29 4.99 22.63
N ASP A 179 -17.07 5.36 23.87
CA ASP A 179 -15.76 5.79 24.34
C ASP A 179 -14.84 4.57 24.49
N LEU A 180 -13.77 4.54 23.72
CA LEU A 180 -12.78 3.48 23.73
C LEU A 180 -11.58 3.78 24.64
N THR A 181 -11.60 4.92 25.35
CA THR A 181 -10.54 5.27 26.33
C THR A 181 -10.69 4.54 27.67
N VAL A 182 -11.85 3.94 27.91
CA VAL A 182 -12.15 3.20 29.15
C VAL A 182 -11.09 2.13 29.39
N GLY A 183 -10.68 1.95 30.65
CA GLY A 183 -9.68 0.96 31.01
C GLY A 183 -8.32 1.19 30.35
N PHE A 184 -7.80 2.42 30.43
CA PHE A 184 -6.52 2.83 29.80
C PHE A 184 -6.45 2.65 28.29
N GLY A 185 -7.58 2.68 27.59
CA GLY A 185 -7.63 2.54 26.12
C GLY A 185 -7.46 1.10 25.60
N VAL A 186 -7.61 0.10 26.47
CA VAL A 186 -7.52 -1.31 26.06
C VAL A 186 -8.51 -1.65 24.94
N PRO A 187 -9.79 -1.23 24.96
CA PRO A 187 -10.72 -1.50 23.85
C PRO A 187 -10.23 -0.91 22.52
N PHE A 188 -9.64 0.29 22.54
CA PHE A 188 -9.07 0.91 21.34
C PHE A 188 -7.86 0.12 20.82
N LEU A 189 -6.96 -0.31 21.68
CA LEU A 189 -5.81 -1.14 21.30
C LEU A 189 -6.24 -2.46 20.68
N LEU A 190 -7.22 -3.13 21.28
CA LEU A 190 -7.77 -4.38 20.75
C LEU A 190 -8.40 -4.16 19.37
N LEU A 191 -9.18 -3.10 19.21
CA LEU A 191 -9.78 -2.75 17.92
C LEU A 191 -8.70 -2.44 16.88
N THR A 192 -7.68 -1.67 17.23
CA THR A 192 -6.56 -1.35 16.32
C THR A 192 -5.83 -2.61 15.87
N VAL A 193 -5.51 -3.52 16.81
CA VAL A 193 -4.88 -4.80 16.48
C VAL A 193 -5.77 -5.63 15.57
N LEU A 194 -7.06 -5.75 15.91
CA LEU A 194 -8.02 -6.52 15.11
C LEU A 194 -8.12 -5.98 13.67
N VAL A 195 -8.27 -4.67 13.51
CA VAL A 195 -8.43 -4.03 12.21
C VAL A 195 -7.15 -4.18 11.37
N LEU A 196 -5.99 -3.86 11.93
CA LEU A 196 -4.73 -3.88 11.17
C LEU A 196 -4.28 -5.29 10.83
N THR A 197 -4.29 -6.22 11.79
CA THR A 197 -3.90 -7.60 11.53
C THR A 197 -4.96 -8.35 10.73
N GLY A 198 -6.24 -8.05 10.95
CA GLY A 198 -7.36 -8.60 10.20
C GLY A 198 -7.30 -8.19 8.73
N SER A 199 -7.07 -6.92 8.45
CA SER A 199 -6.91 -6.40 7.07
C SER A 199 -5.71 -7.04 6.36
N ALA A 200 -4.55 -7.15 7.04
CA ALA A 200 -3.36 -7.79 6.48
C ALA A 200 -3.61 -9.26 6.14
N ASN A 201 -4.28 -10.00 7.03
CA ASN A 201 -4.63 -11.38 6.78
C ASN A 201 -5.71 -11.54 5.70
N ALA A 202 -6.70 -10.65 5.65
CA ALA A 202 -7.73 -10.64 4.62
C ALA A 202 -7.13 -10.45 3.22
N VAL A 203 -6.23 -9.49 3.03
CA VAL A 203 -5.52 -9.30 1.76
C VAL A 203 -4.71 -10.53 1.39
N ASN A 204 -4.01 -11.14 2.35
CA ASN A 204 -3.23 -12.36 2.11
C ASN A 204 -4.11 -13.58 1.74
N LEU A 205 -5.34 -13.68 2.26
CA LEU A 205 -6.30 -14.72 1.87
C LEU A 205 -6.93 -14.46 0.50
N THR A 206 -7.10 -13.18 0.13
CA THR A 206 -7.66 -12.78 -1.16
C THR A 206 -6.69 -12.99 -2.32
N ASP A 207 -5.39 -13.10 -2.02
CA ASP A 207 -4.32 -13.27 -3.02
C ASP A 207 -4.25 -14.70 -3.57
N GLY A 208 -5.38 -15.20 -4.05
CA GLY A 208 -5.50 -16.52 -4.69
C GLY A 208 -5.62 -16.47 -6.21
N LEU A 209 -5.97 -15.32 -6.78
CA LEU A 209 -6.15 -15.11 -8.23
C LEU A 209 -5.43 -13.84 -8.66
N ASP A 210 -4.89 -13.86 -9.89
CA ASP A 210 -4.15 -12.73 -10.45
C ASP A 210 -5.01 -11.46 -10.50
N GLY A 211 -4.52 -10.40 -9.87
CA GLY A 211 -5.19 -9.10 -9.81
C GLY A 211 -6.31 -8.97 -8.78
N LEU A 212 -6.83 -10.06 -8.20
CA LEU A 212 -7.96 -10.01 -7.27
C LEU A 212 -7.63 -9.21 -6.00
N ALA A 213 -6.56 -9.57 -5.31
CA ALA A 213 -6.13 -8.87 -4.09
C ALA A 213 -5.85 -7.40 -4.38
N THR A 214 -5.16 -7.11 -5.48
CA THR A 214 -4.82 -5.75 -5.89
C THR A 214 -6.07 -4.93 -6.23
N GLY A 215 -7.05 -5.53 -6.92
CA GLY A 215 -8.34 -4.90 -7.21
C GLY A 215 -9.10 -4.56 -5.92
N CYS A 216 -9.17 -5.49 -4.96
CA CYS A 216 -9.80 -5.26 -3.66
C CYS A 216 -9.09 -4.14 -2.88
N VAL A 217 -7.75 -4.11 -2.88
CA VAL A 217 -6.98 -3.04 -2.24
C VAL A 217 -7.22 -1.70 -2.92
N ALA A 218 -7.27 -1.64 -4.24
CA ALA A 218 -7.53 -0.41 -4.99
C ALA A 218 -8.93 0.15 -4.67
N THR A 219 -9.97 -0.67 -4.66
CA THR A 219 -11.34 -0.23 -4.31
C THR A 219 -11.44 0.23 -2.86
N ALA A 220 -10.83 -0.49 -1.92
CA ALA A 220 -10.77 -0.08 -0.52
C ALA A 220 -10.01 1.25 -0.36
N ALA A 221 -8.90 1.44 -1.08
CA ALA A 221 -8.11 2.67 -1.05
C ALA A 221 -8.92 3.88 -1.55
N ILE A 222 -9.74 3.72 -2.60
CA ILE A 222 -10.63 4.78 -3.08
C ILE A 222 -11.64 5.16 -1.99
N ALA A 223 -12.33 4.18 -1.42
CA ALA A 223 -13.32 4.42 -0.38
C ALA A 223 -12.73 5.13 0.84
N LEU A 224 -11.58 4.66 1.32
CA LEU A 224 -10.87 5.25 2.45
C LEU A 224 -10.31 6.64 2.11
N ALA A 225 -9.84 6.89 0.88
CA ALA A 225 -9.39 8.21 0.44
C ALA A 225 -10.55 9.23 0.50
N VAL A 226 -11.73 8.86 0.03
CA VAL A 226 -12.92 9.73 0.08
C VAL A 226 -13.34 10.01 1.52
N ILE A 227 -13.40 8.99 2.35
CA ILE A 227 -13.79 9.13 3.78
C ILE A 227 -12.80 10.03 4.51
N THR A 228 -11.50 9.75 4.38
CA THR A 228 -10.45 10.51 5.08
C THR A 228 -10.33 11.95 4.56
N TYR A 229 -10.60 12.19 3.28
CA TYR A 229 -10.72 13.54 2.72
C TYR A 229 -11.89 14.30 3.33
N ALA A 230 -13.07 13.67 3.40
CA ALA A 230 -14.29 14.30 3.94
C ALA A 230 -14.14 14.62 5.43
N VAL A 231 -13.65 13.66 6.22
CA VAL A 231 -13.46 13.81 7.67
C VAL A 231 -12.32 14.79 8.00
N GLY A 232 -11.31 14.89 7.13
CA GLY A 232 -10.17 15.81 7.30
C GLY A 232 -10.46 17.28 6.97
N ARG A 233 -11.64 17.58 6.42
CA ARG A 233 -12.06 18.95 6.06
C ARG A 233 -13.24 19.41 6.91
N THR A 234 -13.14 20.59 7.48
CA THR A 234 -14.18 21.16 8.35
C THR A 234 -15.50 21.42 7.62
N ASP A 235 -15.45 21.93 6.39
CA ASP A 235 -16.61 22.20 5.55
C ASP A 235 -17.39 20.92 5.21
N TRP A 236 -16.69 19.88 4.77
CA TRP A 236 -17.30 18.59 4.42
C TRP A 236 -17.77 17.82 5.63
N SER A 237 -17.01 17.82 6.73
CA SER A 237 -17.39 17.11 7.94
C SER A 237 -18.67 17.72 8.56
N GLN A 238 -18.78 19.04 8.56
CA GLN A 238 -20.01 19.73 9.01
C GLN A 238 -21.20 19.44 8.11
N TYR A 239 -21.02 19.49 6.78
CA TYR A 239 -22.08 19.21 5.82
C TYR A 239 -22.58 17.76 5.91
N LEU A 240 -21.67 16.80 6.05
CA LEU A 240 -22.00 15.38 6.13
C LEU A 240 -22.38 14.92 7.55
N LEU A 241 -22.31 15.82 8.54
CA LEU A 241 -22.57 15.53 9.94
C LEU A 241 -21.70 14.39 10.50
N VAL A 242 -20.45 14.33 10.06
CA VAL A 242 -19.45 13.39 10.55
C VAL A 242 -18.41 14.11 11.41
N PRO A 243 -17.71 13.42 12.34
CA PRO A 243 -16.69 14.03 13.18
C PRO A 243 -15.55 14.59 12.32
N HIS A 244 -15.11 15.81 12.63
CA HIS A 244 -13.90 16.35 12.00
C HIS A 244 -12.65 15.79 12.68
N VAL A 245 -11.73 15.24 11.90
CA VAL A 245 -10.44 14.71 12.37
C VAL A 245 -9.31 15.52 11.77
N ALA A 246 -8.69 16.38 12.57
CA ALA A 246 -7.57 17.18 12.11
C ALA A 246 -6.41 16.30 11.63
N GLY A 247 -5.86 16.58 10.46
CA GLY A 247 -4.78 15.81 9.85
C GLY A 247 -5.22 14.55 9.08
N ALA A 248 -6.49 14.13 9.16
CA ALA A 248 -6.97 12.98 8.38
C ALA A 248 -6.87 13.17 6.86
N GLY A 249 -6.83 14.42 6.38
CA GLY A 249 -6.58 14.72 4.97
C GLY A 249 -5.26 14.18 4.44
N GLU A 250 -4.24 14.01 5.29
CA GLU A 250 -2.98 13.38 4.89
C GLU A 250 -3.14 11.87 4.65
N MET A 251 -4.08 11.24 5.33
CA MET A 251 -4.43 9.85 5.04
C MET A 251 -5.07 9.70 3.66
N ALA A 252 -5.82 10.70 3.19
CA ALA A 252 -6.33 10.70 1.81
C ALA A 252 -5.18 10.70 0.79
N VAL A 253 -4.13 11.48 1.03
CA VAL A 253 -2.92 11.48 0.18
C VAL A 253 -2.22 10.12 0.20
N MET A 254 -2.15 9.48 1.37
CA MET A 254 -1.55 8.14 1.50
C MET A 254 -2.40 7.07 0.81
N MET A 255 -3.73 7.11 0.96
CA MET A 255 -4.63 6.16 0.30
C MET A 255 -4.60 6.31 -1.22
N THR A 256 -4.47 7.53 -1.74
CA THR A 256 -4.32 7.74 -3.19
C THR A 256 -2.94 7.31 -3.71
N ALA A 257 -1.87 7.44 -2.93
CA ALA A 257 -0.58 6.84 -3.26
C ALA A 257 -0.67 5.31 -3.32
N LEU A 258 -1.37 4.69 -2.34
CA LEU A 258 -1.65 3.24 -2.34
C LEU A 258 -2.43 2.83 -3.59
N LEU A 259 -3.47 3.58 -3.95
CA LEU A 259 -4.24 3.37 -5.18
C LEU A 259 -3.35 3.42 -6.42
N GLY A 260 -2.51 4.46 -6.56
CA GLY A 260 -1.59 4.60 -7.69
C GLY A 260 -0.61 3.44 -7.81
N GLY A 261 0.00 3.03 -6.69
CA GLY A 261 0.89 1.87 -6.64
C GLY A 261 0.18 0.56 -6.98
N ALA A 262 -1.05 0.35 -6.47
CA ALA A 262 -1.87 -0.82 -6.76
C ALA A 262 -2.24 -0.89 -8.26
N LEU A 263 -2.66 0.22 -8.86
CA LEU A 263 -2.96 0.28 -10.30
C LEU A 263 -1.70 0.02 -11.16
N GLY A 264 -0.55 0.56 -10.74
CA GLY A 264 0.72 0.28 -11.40
C GLY A 264 1.13 -1.19 -11.31
N PHE A 265 0.88 -1.85 -10.18
CA PHE A 265 1.09 -3.29 -10.05
C PHE A 265 0.10 -4.10 -10.88
N LEU A 266 -1.16 -3.70 -10.90
CA LEU A 266 -2.20 -4.36 -11.68
C LEU A 266 -1.86 -4.37 -13.18
N TRP A 267 -1.21 -3.33 -13.68
CA TRP A 267 -0.72 -3.26 -15.05
C TRP A 267 0.18 -4.45 -15.42
N PHE A 268 1.04 -4.91 -14.50
CA PHE A 268 1.91 -6.05 -14.73
C PHE A 268 1.27 -7.39 -14.37
N ASN A 269 0.30 -7.41 -13.46
CA ASN A 269 -0.27 -8.63 -12.88
C ASN A 269 -1.58 -9.06 -13.53
N ALA A 270 -2.38 -8.14 -14.08
CA ALA A 270 -3.67 -8.44 -14.73
C ALA A 270 -3.56 -8.63 -16.24
N ALA A 271 -2.45 -8.25 -16.88
CA ALA A 271 -2.27 -8.52 -18.29
C ALA A 271 -2.17 -10.04 -18.49
N PRO A 272 -3.08 -10.67 -19.29
CA PRO A 272 -2.79 -11.99 -19.75
C PRO A 272 -1.43 -11.91 -20.43
N ARG A 273 -0.48 -12.72 -19.99
CA ARG A 273 0.81 -12.86 -20.67
C ARG A 273 0.59 -13.58 -22.00
N SER A 274 -0.36 -13.08 -22.79
CA SER A 274 -0.42 -13.39 -24.20
C SER A 274 0.82 -12.76 -24.79
N SER A 275 1.82 -13.59 -24.95
CA SER A 275 2.86 -13.67 -25.98
C SER A 275 3.09 -12.50 -26.98
N SER A 276 2.33 -11.42 -26.98
CA SER A 276 2.44 -10.38 -28.00
C SER A 276 3.68 -9.48 -27.82
N TRP A 277 4.11 -9.17 -26.60
CA TRP A 277 5.32 -8.37 -26.38
C TRP A 277 6.60 -9.21 -26.46
N ALA A 278 6.57 -10.45 -25.98
CA ALA A 278 7.68 -11.37 -26.11
C ALA A 278 7.85 -11.85 -27.56
N THR A 279 6.74 -12.06 -28.29
CA THR A 279 6.75 -12.42 -29.73
C THR A 279 7.19 -11.25 -30.60
N SER A 280 6.83 -10.00 -30.26
CA SER A 280 7.35 -8.83 -31.00
C SER A 280 8.86 -8.66 -30.81
N ALA A 281 9.38 -8.90 -29.61
CA ALA A 281 10.83 -8.85 -29.37
C ALA A 281 11.57 -10.03 -30.01
N ALA A 282 10.97 -11.23 -29.99
CA ALA A 282 11.53 -12.42 -30.64
C ALA A 282 11.46 -12.34 -32.17
N SER A 283 10.37 -11.83 -32.73
CA SER A 283 10.25 -11.62 -34.18
C SER A 283 11.16 -10.49 -34.67
N ALA A 284 11.36 -9.42 -33.90
CA ALA A 284 12.34 -8.39 -34.23
C ALA A 284 13.79 -8.87 -34.18
N SER A 285 14.12 -9.81 -33.27
CA SER A 285 15.45 -10.45 -33.24
C SER A 285 15.63 -11.47 -34.36
N ALA A 286 14.58 -12.24 -34.71
CA ALA A 286 14.61 -13.17 -35.81
C ALA A 286 14.71 -12.47 -37.19
N LEU A 287 14.06 -11.34 -37.36
CA LEU A 287 14.20 -10.51 -38.56
C LEU A 287 15.62 -9.89 -38.68
N ARG A 288 16.26 -9.51 -37.60
CA ARG A 288 17.65 -9.03 -37.62
C ARG A 288 18.68 -10.13 -37.95
N SER A 289 18.42 -11.37 -37.50
CA SER A 289 19.30 -12.50 -37.84
C SER A 289 19.11 -12.99 -39.29
N ALA A 290 17.94 -12.76 -39.89
CA ALA A 290 17.64 -13.14 -41.30
C ALA A 290 18.16 -12.11 -42.32
N THR A 291 18.49 -10.88 -41.89
CA THR A 291 18.97 -9.80 -42.77
C THR A 291 20.47 -9.57 -42.69
N SER A 292 21.26 -10.40 -42.00
CA SER A 292 22.73 -10.35 -42.06
C SER A 292 23.19 -11.12 -43.29
N PRO A 293 23.77 -10.46 -44.33
CA PRO A 293 24.34 -11.17 -45.49
C PRO A 293 25.59 -11.94 -45.04
N SER A 294 25.65 -13.19 -45.44
CA SER A 294 26.83 -14.06 -45.34
C SER A 294 27.95 -13.58 -46.25
#